data_9014f47b6a8a22e3723010a86d268ca1
#
_entry.id   9014f47b6a8a22e3723010a86d268ca1
#
_cell.length_a   1.000
_cell.length_b   1.000
_cell.length_c   1.000
_cell.angle_alpha   90.00
_cell.angle_beta   90.00
_cell.angle_gamma   90.00
#
_symmetry.space_group_name_H-M   'P 1'
#
loop_
_entity.id
_entity.type
_entity.pdbx_description
1 polymer ?
#
loop_
_entity_poly.entity_id
_entity_poly.type
_entity_poly.pdbx_seq_one_letter_code
_entity_poly.pdbx_strand_id
1 'polypeptide(L)'
;MAQDAVAPRTHGADEVGRFRSAVMAIRRLDLVPKTPALGPVDYKNVGLVAYVSTTVVAAIVVGAISLLTIRVPVDYVTLAIAGLTIFLMSVFAVRLAPPANVSWVPTTLVHLGLAVTFGPSGSAVGALAEPIGVSIRSRNGWFRTSFNIANEFLANVAAWGAFLWIHGPGVGRGTGSDLAAGLAAGAVNFTLNSGFVALVIRLSDPSAPMRRVLRARLTVLPYTMGYGFAAFAFVTMNHYAHTVGFMALLAPVILLHGFLVISTRRVQRYEEQRTKDQKEKEALLQKAVEASEAERRRIARDLHDGVVQNLAGMAFALSAEASHLKAAPEAGNGQKDLLELLETSANETRGAMKDLRTLIIDLAPPALRREGLQAALLGVLSEIKRKGTNTELDLPPNLRLREDRAALIFRVGQEILRNVAAHAQAKNVKVELTTAEGSAVLSIQDDGKGFTKSDIERRRAEGHLGTVAIVELAENAGGTLTIDSEPGRGTLVVLTLPIE
;
A
#
# COMPACT_ATOMS: atom_id res chain seq x y z
N MET A 1 -29.89 67.62 -20.94
CA MET A 1 -30.64 66.40 -21.26
C MET A 1 -29.63 65.34 -21.58
N ALA A 2 -29.27 64.55 -20.57
CA ALA A 2 -28.42 63.37 -20.73
C ALA A 2 -29.27 62.20 -20.20
N GLN A 3 -29.57 61.23 -21.10
CA GLN A 3 -30.26 60.02 -20.80
C GLN A 3 -29.27 59.00 -20.20
N ASP A 4 -29.43 58.68 -18.94
CA ASP A 4 -28.78 57.55 -18.29
C ASP A 4 -29.43 56.27 -18.77
N ALA A 5 -28.70 55.49 -19.58
CA ALA A 5 -29.06 54.15 -19.96
C ALA A 5 -28.66 53.18 -18.84
N VAL A 6 -29.66 52.74 -18.07
CA VAL A 6 -29.50 51.65 -17.07
C VAL A 6 -29.34 50.34 -17.81
N ALA A 7 -28.13 49.78 -17.71
CA ALA A 7 -27.83 48.44 -18.21
C ALA A 7 -28.60 47.36 -17.37
N PRO A 8 -29.12 46.29 -17.98
CA PRO A 8 -29.84 45.23 -17.26
C PRO A 8 -28.86 44.45 -16.38
N ARG A 9 -29.09 44.47 -15.07
CA ARG A 9 -28.36 43.64 -14.10
C ARG A 9 -28.59 42.17 -14.39
N THR A 10 -27.51 41.46 -14.73
CA THR A 10 -27.50 40.00 -14.94
C THR A 10 -27.61 39.26 -13.59
N HIS A 11 -28.81 39.17 -13.02
CA HIS A 11 -29.09 38.47 -11.74
C HIS A 11 -28.69 36.98 -11.79
N GLY A 12 -28.76 36.32 -12.94
CA GLY A 12 -28.49 34.87 -13.06
C GLY A 12 -27.02 34.47 -12.96
N ALA A 13 -26.06 35.32 -13.42
CA ALA A 13 -24.65 35.01 -13.36
C ALA A 13 -24.09 35.06 -11.92
N ASP A 14 -24.64 35.91 -11.09
CA ASP A 14 -24.22 36.10 -9.69
C ASP A 14 -24.71 34.97 -8.78
N GLU A 15 -25.89 34.39 -9.04
CA GLU A 15 -26.41 33.23 -8.30
C GLU A 15 -25.63 31.93 -8.62
N VAL A 16 -25.30 31.70 -9.88
CA VAL A 16 -24.44 30.55 -10.30
C VAL A 16 -23.04 30.67 -9.70
N GLY A 17 -22.49 31.87 -9.62
CA GLY A 17 -21.22 32.16 -8.95
C GLY A 17 -21.26 31.86 -7.44
N ARG A 18 -22.32 32.29 -6.75
CA ARG A 18 -22.53 32.01 -5.31
C ARG A 18 -22.73 30.52 -5.03
N PHE A 19 -23.54 29.84 -5.87
CA PHE A 19 -23.71 28.38 -5.74
C PHE A 19 -22.39 27.63 -5.93
N ARG A 20 -21.59 27.98 -6.96
CA ARG A 20 -20.26 27.40 -7.16
C ARG A 20 -19.32 27.65 -5.98
N SER A 21 -19.35 28.87 -5.42
CA SER A 21 -18.55 29.23 -4.23
C SER A 21 -18.96 28.46 -2.99
N ALA A 22 -20.25 28.27 -2.77
CA ALA A 22 -20.80 27.48 -1.66
C ALA A 22 -20.41 25.98 -1.81
N VAL A 23 -20.52 25.43 -3.01
CA VAL A 23 -20.09 24.05 -3.30
C VAL A 23 -18.58 23.90 -3.10
N MET A 24 -17.78 24.89 -3.47
CA MET A 24 -16.32 24.86 -3.22
C MET A 24 -16.00 25.02 -1.73
N ALA A 25 -16.76 25.81 -0.99
CA ALA A 25 -16.59 25.94 0.46
C ALA A 25 -16.93 24.63 1.18
N ILE A 26 -18.02 23.96 0.83
CA ILE A 26 -18.38 22.62 1.35
C ILE A 26 -17.28 21.60 1.02
N ARG A 27 -16.66 21.66 -0.17
CA ARG A 27 -15.54 20.78 -0.57
C ARG A 27 -14.22 21.07 0.16
N ARG A 28 -14.00 22.32 0.61
CA ARG A 28 -12.80 22.72 1.40
C ARG A 28 -12.91 22.34 2.88
N LEU A 29 -14.11 22.13 3.36
CA LEU A 29 -14.28 21.51 4.66
C LEU A 29 -13.77 20.08 4.53
N ASP A 30 -12.65 19.74 5.19
CA ASP A 30 -12.11 18.36 5.28
C ASP A 30 -13.10 17.36 5.94
N LEU A 31 -14.34 17.81 6.11
CA LEU A 31 -15.49 17.05 6.59
C LEU A 31 -16.04 16.07 5.54
N VAL A 32 -15.72 16.25 4.25
CA VAL A 32 -16.22 15.39 3.17
C VAL A 32 -15.12 14.39 2.77
N PRO A 33 -15.29 13.07 3.01
CA PRO A 33 -14.32 12.07 2.60
C PRO A 33 -14.07 12.17 1.09
N LYS A 34 -12.79 12.29 0.67
CA LYS A 34 -12.41 12.27 -0.74
C LYS A 34 -12.68 10.87 -1.29
N THR A 35 -13.76 10.70 -2.03
CA THR A 35 -14.01 9.47 -2.76
C THR A 35 -13.14 9.44 -4.01
N PRO A 36 -12.44 8.34 -4.33
CA PRO A 36 -11.82 8.21 -5.63
C PRO A 36 -12.92 8.38 -6.70
N ALA A 37 -12.64 9.22 -7.69
CA ALA A 37 -13.53 9.37 -8.82
C ALA A 37 -13.70 8.01 -9.49
N LEU A 38 -14.95 7.59 -9.70
CA LEU A 38 -15.21 6.44 -10.56
C LEU A 38 -14.61 6.74 -11.94
N GLY A 39 -14.01 5.73 -12.59
CA GLY A 39 -13.41 5.87 -13.91
C GLY A 39 -14.31 6.60 -14.92
N PRO A 40 -13.77 7.10 -16.02
CA PRO A 40 -14.54 7.79 -17.04
C PRO A 40 -15.67 6.89 -17.57
N VAL A 41 -16.80 7.51 -17.94
CA VAL A 41 -17.91 6.79 -18.62
C VAL A 41 -17.47 6.51 -20.05
N ASP A 42 -17.58 5.28 -20.49
CA ASP A 42 -17.36 4.93 -21.90
C ASP A 42 -18.58 5.31 -22.73
N TYR A 43 -18.58 6.49 -23.30
CA TYR A 43 -19.64 6.97 -24.21
C TYR A 43 -19.69 6.24 -25.55
N LYS A 44 -18.69 5.42 -25.89
CA LYS A 44 -18.71 4.58 -27.11
C LYS A 44 -19.56 3.32 -26.91
N ASN A 45 -19.86 2.97 -25.67
CA ASN A 45 -20.76 1.85 -25.38
C ASN A 45 -22.20 2.26 -25.66
N VAL A 46 -22.64 1.98 -26.88
CA VAL A 46 -24.00 2.32 -27.40
C VAL A 46 -25.10 1.73 -26.52
N GLY A 47 -24.91 0.50 -26.04
CA GLY A 47 -25.89 -0.17 -25.18
C GLY A 47 -26.08 0.53 -23.85
N LEU A 48 -24.99 0.96 -23.21
CA LEU A 48 -25.02 1.72 -21.96
C LEU A 48 -25.69 3.09 -22.15
N VAL A 49 -25.29 3.82 -23.19
CA VAL A 49 -25.83 5.15 -23.48
C VAL A 49 -27.33 5.07 -23.81
N ALA A 50 -27.72 4.12 -24.63
CA ALA A 50 -29.14 3.89 -24.98
C ALA A 50 -29.98 3.56 -23.75
N TYR A 51 -29.50 2.65 -22.90
CA TYR A 51 -30.21 2.25 -21.69
C TYR A 51 -30.40 3.43 -20.72
N VAL A 52 -29.33 4.19 -20.45
CA VAL A 52 -29.41 5.35 -19.55
C VAL A 52 -30.34 6.41 -20.11
N SER A 53 -30.24 6.72 -21.41
CA SER A 53 -31.11 7.71 -22.07
C SER A 53 -32.57 7.29 -22.02
N THR A 54 -32.86 6.01 -22.30
CA THR A 54 -34.22 5.48 -22.21
C THR A 54 -34.78 5.56 -20.82
N THR A 55 -33.98 5.24 -19.80
CA THR A 55 -34.39 5.36 -18.39
C THR A 55 -34.71 6.79 -18.02
N VAL A 56 -33.88 7.76 -18.46
CA VAL A 56 -34.12 9.19 -18.21
C VAL A 56 -35.38 9.68 -18.91
N VAL A 57 -35.58 9.30 -20.18
CA VAL A 57 -36.79 9.65 -20.94
C VAL A 57 -38.05 9.05 -20.28
N ALA A 58 -37.99 7.79 -19.86
CA ALA A 58 -39.09 7.15 -19.15
C ALA A 58 -39.44 7.89 -17.86
N ALA A 59 -38.46 8.32 -17.09
CA ALA A 59 -38.67 9.10 -15.87
C ALA A 59 -39.32 10.45 -16.16
N ILE A 60 -38.90 11.15 -17.20
CA ILE A 60 -39.50 12.41 -17.64
C ILE A 60 -40.98 12.21 -18.07
N VAL A 61 -41.25 11.17 -18.89
CA VAL A 61 -42.61 10.88 -19.36
C VAL A 61 -43.52 10.51 -18.19
N VAL A 62 -43.08 9.59 -17.32
CA VAL A 62 -43.85 9.22 -16.12
C VAL A 62 -44.08 10.43 -15.22
N GLY A 63 -43.09 11.29 -15.02
CA GLY A 63 -43.19 12.51 -14.26
C GLY A 63 -44.23 13.47 -14.85
N ALA A 64 -44.19 13.73 -16.17
CA ALA A 64 -45.13 14.58 -16.86
C ALA A 64 -46.57 14.06 -16.77
N ILE A 65 -46.77 12.76 -17.05
CA ILE A 65 -48.09 12.13 -16.92
C ILE A 65 -48.61 12.25 -15.49
N SER A 66 -47.75 11.97 -14.52
CA SER A 66 -48.10 12.04 -13.09
C SER A 66 -48.53 13.45 -12.66
N LEU A 67 -47.83 14.48 -13.12
CA LEU A 67 -48.20 15.89 -12.84
C LEU A 67 -49.54 16.29 -13.47
N LEU A 68 -49.86 15.72 -14.61
CA LEU A 68 -51.12 16.05 -15.34
C LEU A 68 -52.35 15.28 -14.83
N THR A 69 -52.12 14.05 -14.33
CA THR A 69 -53.24 13.13 -14.01
C THR A 69 -53.46 12.92 -12.52
N ILE A 70 -52.44 13.09 -11.68
CA ILE A 70 -52.48 12.72 -10.27
C ILE A 70 -52.48 13.98 -9.41
N ARG A 71 -53.57 14.17 -8.65
CA ARG A 71 -53.71 15.27 -7.69
C ARG A 71 -53.63 14.71 -6.27
N VAL A 72 -52.41 14.66 -5.71
CA VAL A 72 -52.19 14.37 -4.31
C VAL A 72 -52.05 15.70 -3.55
N PRO A 73 -52.74 15.90 -2.39
CA PRO A 73 -52.50 17.09 -1.56
C PRO A 73 -51.00 17.18 -1.22
N VAL A 74 -50.42 18.34 -1.51
CA VAL A 74 -48.96 18.55 -1.34
C VAL A 74 -48.75 19.54 -0.18
N ASP A 75 -48.05 19.07 0.85
CA ASP A 75 -47.47 19.92 1.87
C ASP A 75 -46.04 20.34 1.46
N TYR A 76 -45.94 21.54 0.88
CA TYR A 76 -44.68 22.08 0.37
C TYR A 76 -43.64 22.30 1.47
N VAL A 77 -44.06 22.58 2.72
CA VAL A 77 -43.15 22.78 3.85
C VAL A 77 -42.48 21.47 4.23
N THR A 78 -43.27 20.42 4.37
CA THR A 78 -42.77 19.09 4.65
C THR A 78 -41.84 18.60 3.54
N LEU A 79 -42.21 18.79 2.26
CA LEU A 79 -41.35 18.38 1.13
C LEU A 79 -40.04 19.16 1.10
N ALA A 80 -40.05 20.47 1.38
CA ALA A 80 -38.83 21.28 1.38
C ALA A 80 -37.86 20.84 2.49
N ILE A 81 -38.37 20.64 3.71
CA ILE A 81 -37.54 20.22 4.85
C ILE A 81 -37.00 18.81 4.63
N ALA A 82 -37.83 17.90 4.17
CA ALA A 82 -37.40 16.53 3.90
C ALA A 82 -36.36 16.47 2.75
N GLY A 83 -36.61 17.22 1.68
CA GLY A 83 -35.64 17.32 0.56
C GLY A 83 -34.28 17.89 1.00
N LEU A 84 -34.30 18.97 1.81
CA LEU A 84 -33.06 19.52 2.38
C LEU A 84 -32.35 18.50 3.29
N THR A 85 -33.12 17.79 4.11
CA THR A 85 -32.57 16.72 4.98
C THR A 85 -31.90 15.63 4.17
N ILE A 86 -32.57 15.09 3.14
CA ILE A 86 -32.02 14.08 2.23
C ILE A 86 -30.73 14.60 1.57
N PHE A 87 -30.77 15.83 1.05
CA PHE A 87 -29.62 16.46 0.42
C PHE A 87 -28.42 16.56 1.37
N LEU A 88 -28.61 17.08 2.58
CA LEU A 88 -27.55 17.21 3.58
C LEU A 88 -27.01 15.83 4.00
N MET A 89 -27.87 14.86 4.27
CA MET A 89 -27.46 13.51 4.61
C MET A 89 -26.65 12.88 3.48
N SER A 90 -26.98 13.15 2.22
CA SER A 90 -26.27 12.61 1.05
C SER A 90 -24.90 13.26 0.84
N VAL A 91 -24.77 14.55 1.11
CA VAL A 91 -23.47 15.24 1.13
C VAL A 91 -22.55 14.65 2.21
N PHE A 92 -23.09 14.32 3.38
CA PHE A 92 -22.34 13.74 4.51
C PHE A 92 -22.44 12.21 4.62
N ALA A 93 -22.78 11.52 3.54
CA ALA A 93 -22.94 10.07 3.53
C ALA A 93 -21.72 9.32 4.05
N VAL A 94 -21.97 8.23 4.78
CA VAL A 94 -20.97 7.36 5.40
C VAL A 94 -20.60 6.22 4.44
N ARG A 95 -19.33 5.92 4.30
CA ARG A 95 -18.88 4.66 3.71
C ARG A 95 -18.81 3.61 4.79
N LEU A 96 -19.53 2.53 4.61
CA LEU A 96 -19.34 1.33 5.40
C LEU A 96 -17.96 0.73 5.07
N ALA A 97 -17.29 0.20 6.09
CA ALA A 97 -15.95 -0.39 5.97
C ALA A 97 -15.89 -1.50 4.90
N PRO A 98 -14.72 -1.78 4.29
CA PRO A 98 -14.54 -2.93 3.42
C PRO A 98 -15.03 -4.24 4.07
N PRO A 99 -15.62 -5.18 3.31
CA PRO A 99 -15.49 -5.31 1.85
C PRO A 99 -16.56 -4.60 1.02
N ALA A 100 -17.50 -3.89 1.63
CA ALA A 100 -18.70 -3.47 0.92
C ALA A 100 -18.52 -2.26 -0.01
N ASN A 101 -17.50 -1.42 0.17
CA ASN A 101 -17.25 -0.17 -0.61
C ASN A 101 -18.54 0.60 -1.02
N VAL A 102 -19.64 0.36 -0.29
CA VAL A 102 -20.95 0.90 -0.56
C VAL A 102 -21.14 2.12 0.35
N SER A 103 -21.47 3.26 -0.26
CA SER A 103 -21.94 4.40 0.51
C SER A 103 -23.34 4.09 1.00
N TRP A 104 -23.51 3.96 2.28
CA TRP A 104 -24.82 3.77 2.87
C TRP A 104 -25.33 5.11 3.39
N VAL A 105 -26.54 5.46 2.96
CA VAL A 105 -27.25 6.64 3.45
C VAL A 105 -28.65 6.16 3.84
N PRO A 106 -29.12 6.41 5.04
CA PRO A 106 -30.47 6.02 5.45
C PRO A 106 -31.55 6.91 4.81
N THR A 107 -31.22 7.63 3.74
CA THR A 107 -32.12 8.50 2.98
C THR A 107 -33.22 7.74 2.28
N THR A 108 -32.98 6.49 1.85
CA THR A 108 -34.00 5.63 1.22
C THR A 108 -35.23 5.49 2.10
N LEU A 109 -35.04 5.51 3.43
CA LEU A 109 -36.11 5.51 4.41
C LEU A 109 -37.03 6.75 4.27
N VAL A 110 -36.41 7.92 4.11
CA VAL A 110 -37.12 9.19 3.93
C VAL A 110 -37.72 9.27 2.53
N HIS A 111 -36.97 8.81 1.48
CA HIS A 111 -37.49 8.79 0.10
C HIS A 111 -38.77 7.99 -0.04
N LEU A 112 -38.76 6.77 0.50
CA LEU A 112 -39.93 5.90 0.41
C LEU A 112 -41.08 6.47 1.24
N GLY A 113 -40.78 7.05 2.38
CA GLY A 113 -41.77 7.78 3.18
C GLY A 113 -42.40 8.93 2.40
N LEU A 114 -41.60 9.77 1.74
CA LEU A 114 -42.08 10.86 0.87
C LEU A 114 -42.87 10.34 -0.33
N ALA A 115 -42.39 9.29 -1.00
CA ALA A 115 -43.09 8.72 -2.16
C ALA A 115 -44.46 8.19 -1.77
N VAL A 116 -44.56 7.44 -0.70
CA VAL A 116 -45.82 6.83 -0.27
C VAL A 116 -46.78 7.89 0.28
N THR A 117 -46.30 8.96 0.95
CA THR A 117 -47.12 10.01 1.53
C THR A 117 -47.62 11.01 0.46
N PHE A 118 -46.71 11.47 -0.41
CA PHE A 118 -46.97 12.58 -1.35
C PHE A 118 -46.92 12.11 -2.83
N GLY A 119 -46.86 10.80 -3.07
CA GLY A 119 -46.88 10.23 -4.41
C GLY A 119 -45.75 10.71 -5.31
N PRO A 120 -46.01 11.04 -6.58
CA PRO A 120 -45.01 11.49 -7.54
C PRO A 120 -44.24 12.74 -7.11
N SER A 121 -44.87 13.66 -6.38
CA SER A 121 -44.23 14.89 -5.88
C SER A 121 -43.16 14.56 -4.83
N GLY A 122 -43.48 13.68 -3.88
CA GLY A 122 -42.52 13.17 -2.89
C GLY A 122 -41.41 12.38 -3.53
N SER A 123 -41.74 11.54 -4.53
CA SER A 123 -40.75 10.77 -5.32
C SER A 123 -39.78 11.70 -6.03
N ALA A 124 -40.24 12.79 -6.63
CA ALA A 124 -39.39 13.75 -7.35
C ALA A 124 -38.41 14.48 -6.39
N VAL A 125 -38.88 14.91 -5.23
CA VAL A 125 -38.03 15.59 -4.23
C VAL A 125 -36.92 14.65 -3.76
N GLY A 126 -37.25 13.42 -3.41
CA GLY A 126 -36.25 12.43 -2.99
C GLY A 126 -35.22 12.12 -4.09
N ALA A 127 -35.73 11.83 -5.28
CA ALA A 127 -34.92 11.49 -6.45
C ALA A 127 -33.98 12.61 -6.91
N LEU A 128 -34.30 13.85 -6.69
CA LEU A 128 -33.42 15.00 -6.98
C LEU A 128 -32.43 15.25 -5.86
N ALA A 129 -32.88 15.24 -4.60
CA ALA A 129 -32.05 15.62 -3.46
C ALA A 129 -30.86 14.71 -3.21
N GLU A 130 -31.06 13.39 -3.24
CA GLU A 130 -29.98 12.43 -2.96
C GLU A 130 -28.90 12.37 -4.05
N PRO A 131 -29.21 12.11 -5.34
CA PRO A 131 -28.18 12.02 -6.36
C PRO A 131 -27.40 13.32 -6.55
N ILE A 132 -28.02 14.46 -6.36
CA ILE A 132 -27.35 15.77 -6.41
C ILE A 132 -26.36 15.88 -5.25
N GLY A 133 -26.76 15.57 -4.01
CA GLY A 133 -25.90 15.57 -2.84
C GLY A 133 -24.71 14.61 -3.00
N VAL A 134 -24.97 13.39 -3.47
CA VAL A 134 -23.94 12.40 -3.79
C VAL A 134 -23.00 12.88 -4.89
N SER A 135 -23.52 13.54 -5.94
CA SER A 135 -22.73 14.06 -7.06
C SER A 135 -21.76 15.16 -6.61
N ILE A 136 -22.22 16.08 -5.75
CA ILE A 136 -21.38 17.13 -5.16
C ILE A 136 -20.20 16.50 -4.40
N ARG A 137 -20.47 15.47 -3.60
CA ARG A 137 -19.45 14.75 -2.82
C ARG A 137 -18.49 13.94 -3.68
N SER A 138 -19.02 13.13 -4.62
CA SER A 138 -18.27 12.12 -5.36
C SER A 138 -17.71 12.62 -6.67
N ARG A 139 -18.01 13.87 -7.07
CA ARG A 139 -17.68 14.46 -8.37
C ARG A 139 -18.19 13.60 -9.55
N ASN A 140 -19.36 12.98 -9.39
CA ASN A 140 -19.99 12.23 -10.45
C ASN A 140 -20.29 13.15 -11.63
N GLY A 141 -20.04 12.65 -12.86
CA GLY A 141 -20.46 13.36 -14.06
C GLY A 141 -21.99 13.39 -14.20
N TRP A 142 -22.50 14.36 -14.97
CA TRP A 142 -23.94 14.58 -15.18
C TRP A 142 -24.66 13.30 -15.66
N PHE A 143 -24.01 12.48 -16.49
CA PHE A 143 -24.58 11.25 -17.04
C PHE A 143 -24.98 10.25 -15.94
N ARG A 144 -24.08 10.02 -14.95
CA ARG A 144 -24.38 9.16 -13.79
C ARG A 144 -25.42 9.76 -12.88
N THR A 145 -25.36 11.06 -12.69
CA THR A 145 -26.32 11.76 -11.85
C THR A 145 -27.72 11.68 -12.45
N SER A 146 -27.86 11.91 -13.77
CA SER A 146 -29.15 11.81 -14.46
C SER A 146 -29.74 10.42 -14.38
N PHE A 147 -28.92 9.38 -14.56
CA PHE A 147 -29.36 7.99 -14.39
C PHE A 147 -29.85 7.73 -12.98
N ASN A 148 -29.09 8.16 -11.95
CA ASN A 148 -29.49 7.93 -10.56
C ASN A 148 -30.80 8.67 -10.20
N ILE A 149 -30.98 9.89 -10.68
CA ILE A 149 -32.25 10.63 -10.54
C ILE A 149 -33.40 9.84 -11.18
N ALA A 150 -33.24 9.41 -12.42
CA ALA A 150 -34.27 8.68 -13.15
C ALA A 150 -34.61 7.34 -12.51
N ASN A 151 -33.58 6.58 -12.13
CA ASN A 151 -33.72 5.29 -11.47
C ASN A 151 -34.50 5.43 -10.13
N GLU A 152 -34.07 6.38 -9.27
CA GLU A 152 -34.68 6.61 -7.98
C GLU A 152 -36.13 7.06 -8.12
N PHE A 153 -36.41 7.98 -9.07
CA PHE A 153 -37.76 8.46 -9.34
C PHE A 153 -38.69 7.32 -9.78
N LEU A 154 -38.27 6.52 -10.78
CA LEU A 154 -39.09 5.41 -11.30
C LEU A 154 -39.35 4.35 -10.23
N ALA A 155 -38.31 3.98 -9.46
CA ALA A 155 -38.45 3.01 -8.38
C ALA A 155 -39.40 3.49 -7.27
N ASN A 156 -39.34 4.77 -6.92
CA ASN A 156 -40.22 5.39 -5.91
C ASN A 156 -41.68 5.53 -6.41
N VAL A 157 -41.90 5.91 -7.66
CA VAL A 157 -43.26 6.00 -8.24
C VAL A 157 -43.90 4.61 -8.33
N ALA A 158 -43.11 3.59 -8.73
CA ALA A 158 -43.61 2.21 -8.76
C ALA A 158 -43.93 1.68 -7.35
N ALA A 159 -43.09 2.02 -6.36
CA ALA A 159 -43.35 1.70 -4.96
C ALA A 159 -44.64 2.35 -4.42
N TRP A 160 -44.88 3.60 -4.77
CA TRP A 160 -46.13 4.29 -4.47
C TRP A 160 -47.31 3.59 -5.13
N GLY A 161 -47.23 3.20 -6.40
CA GLY A 161 -48.24 2.42 -7.10
C GLY A 161 -48.56 1.10 -6.39
N ALA A 162 -47.52 0.37 -5.97
CA ALA A 162 -47.67 -0.88 -5.22
C ALA A 162 -48.35 -0.63 -3.85
N PHE A 163 -48.00 0.46 -3.17
CA PHE A 163 -48.63 0.85 -1.92
C PHE A 163 -50.14 1.09 -2.13
N LEU A 164 -50.52 1.89 -3.14
CA LEU A 164 -51.91 2.18 -3.45
C LEU A 164 -52.72 0.94 -3.84
N TRP A 165 -52.10 0.03 -4.57
CA TRP A 165 -52.74 -1.21 -5.00
C TRP A 165 -53.18 -2.09 -3.81
N ILE A 166 -52.37 -2.16 -2.75
CA ILE A 166 -52.69 -2.92 -1.53
C ILE A 166 -53.55 -2.12 -0.55
N HIS A 167 -53.18 -0.84 -0.36
CA HIS A 167 -53.89 0.05 0.56
C HIS A 167 -55.30 0.39 0.05
N GLY A 168 -55.50 0.49 -1.28
CA GLY A 168 -56.70 0.94 -1.92
C GLY A 168 -56.90 2.47 -1.82
N PRO A 169 -57.94 3.03 -2.47
CA PRO A 169 -58.24 4.46 -2.39
C PRO A 169 -58.90 4.77 -1.04
N GLY A 170 -58.22 5.55 -0.20
CA GLY A 170 -58.72 6.00 1.11
C GLY A 170 -57.72 5.71 2.24
N VAL A 171 -57.40 6.79 2.98
CA VAL A 171 -56.46 6.71 4.10
C VAL A 171 -57.16 6.10 5.32
N GLY A 172 -56.52 5.12 5.99
CA GLY A 172 -56.95 4.66 7.33
C GLY A 172 -57.84 3.39 7.38
N ARG A 173 -57.61 2.41 6.50
CA ARG A 173 -58.38 1.15 6.50
C ARG A 173 -57.94 0.14 7.56
N GLY A 174 -56.93 0.41 8.33
CA GLY A 174 -56.46 -0.48 9.40
C GLY A 174 -54.95 -0.75 9.34
N THR A 175 -54.34 -0.81 10.49
CA THR A 175 -52.89 -0.88 10.66
C THR A 175 -52.20 -2.07 9.94
N GLY A 176 -52.95 -3.17 9.76
CA GLY A 176 -52.41 -4.39 9.11
C GLY A 176 -52.24 -4.23 7.60
N SER A 177 -53.24 -3.67 6.90
CA SER A 177 -53.17 -3.44 5.45
C SER A 177 -52.14 -2.35 5.10
N ASP A 178 -52.03 -1.33 5.93
CA ASP A 178 -51.07 -0.24 5.74
C ASP A 178 -49.62 -0.71 5.91
N LEU A 179 -49.39 -1.59 6.86
CA LEU A 179 -48.09 -2.22 7.04
C LEU A 179 -47.73 -3.12 5.84
N ALA A 180 -48.66 -3.98 5.38
CA ALA A 180 -48.44 -4.81 4.22
C ALA A 180 -48.17 -4.00 2.97
N ALA A 181 -48.91 -2.88 2.76
CA ALA A 181 -48.67 -1.94 1.67
C ALA A 181 -47.31 -1.27 1.75
N GLY A 182 -46.86 -0.86 2.93
CA GLY A 182 -45.50 -0.32 3.15
C GLY A 182 -44.41 -1.31 2.84
N LEU A 183 -44.54 -2.58 3.31
CA LEU A 183 -43.57 -3.64 3.02
C LEU A 183 -43.52 -3.97 1.52
N ALA A 184 -44.66 -4.00 0.84
CA ALA A 184 -44.71 -4.20 -0.63
C ALA A 184 -44.05 -3.05 -1.38
N ALA A 185 -44.28 -1.82 -0.98
CA ALA A 185 -43.62 -0.64 -1.56
C ALA A 185 -42.08 -0.74 -1.39
N GLY A 186 -41.59 -1.14 -0.21
CA GLY A 186 -40.18 -1.37 0.04
C GLY A 186 -39.59 -2.47 -0.87
N ALA A 187 -40.30 -3.58 -1.03
CA ALA A 187 -39.88 -4.69 -1.90
C ALA A 187 -39.81 -4.28 -3.37
N VAL A 188 -40.81 -3.54 -3.87
CA VAL A 188 -40.85 -3.03 -5.25
C VAL A 188 -39.73 -2.03 -5.49
N ASN A 189 -39.54 -1.05 -4.60
CA ASN A 189 -38.46 -0.09 -4.69
C ASN A 189 -37.09 -0.79 -4.77
N PHE A 190 -36.82 -1.71 -3.85
CA PHE A 190 -35.57 -2.47 -3.82
C PHE A 190 -35.33 -3.25 -5.12
N THR A 191 -36.33 -3.95 -5.58
CA THR A 191 -36.22 -4.83 -6.76
C THR A 191 -35.90 -4.01 -8.02
N LEU A 192 -36.65 -2.92 -8.24
CA LEU A 192 -36.45 -2.06 -9.39
C LEU A 192 -35.11 -1.32 -9.33
N ASN A 193 -34.81 -0.67 -8.21
CA ASN A 193 -33.55 0.04 -8.03
C ASN A 193 -32.35 -0.89 -8.20
N SER A 194 -32.40 -2.09 -7.60
CA SER A 194 -31.33 -3.07 -7.74
C SER A 194 -31.21 -3.61 -9.16
N GLY A 195 -32.33 -3.83 -9.84
CA GLY A 195 -32.38 -4.29 -11.25
C GLY A 195 -31.78 -3.26 -12.22
N PHE A 196 -32.20 -2.00 -12.11
CA PHE A 196 -31.65 -0.91 -12.92
C PHE A 196 -30.13 -0.76 -12.76
N VAL A 197 -29.66 -0.76 -11.51
CA VAL A 197 -28.21 -0.66 -11.22
C VAL A 197 -27.43 -1.89 -11.68
N ALA A 198 -27.98 -3.10 -11.49
CA ALA A 198 -27.33 -4.33 -11.94
C ALA A 198 -27.16 -4.34 -13.48
N LEU A 199 -28.17 -3.85 -14.21
CA LEU A 199 -28.11 -3.77 -15.67
C LEU A 199 -27.07 -2.72 -16.13
N VAL A 200 -26.99 -1.56 -15.48
CA VAL A 200 -25.93 -0.58 -15.78
C VAL A 200 -24.55 -1.18 -15.56
N ILE A 201 -24.33 -1.90 -14.44
CA ILE A 201 -23.05 -2.55 -14.17
C ILE A 201 -22.73 -3.56 -15.28
N ARG A 202 -23.70 -4.37 -15.68
CA ARG A 202 -23.52 -5.37 -16.74
C ARG A 202 -23.19 -4.75 -18.10
N LEU A 203 -23.84 -3.64 -18.44
CA LEU A 203 -23.57 -2.90 -19.68
C LEU A 203 -22.23 -2.16 -19.64
N SER A 204 -21.84 -1.64 -18.47
CA SER A 204 -20.58 -0.93 -18.29
C SER A 204 -19.36 -1.87 -18.28
N ASP A 205 -19.51 -3.06 -17.69
CA ASP A 205 -18.48 -4.08 -17.59
C ASP A 205 -19.07 -5.46 -17.81
N PRO A 206 -19.02 -5.98 -19.05
CA PRO A 206 -19.50 -7.32 -19.37
C PRO A 206 -18.78 -8.45 -18.61
N SER A 207 -17.57 -8.19 -18.10
CA SER A 207 -16.79 -9.15 -17.31
C SER A 207 -17.16 -9.18 -15.83
N ALA A 208 -17.98 -8.22 -15.36
CA ALA A 208 -18.35 -8.13 -13.97
C ALA A 208 -19.05 -9.40 -13.46
N PRO A 209 -18.61 -9.99 -12.32
CA PRO A 209 -19.21 -11.22 -11.81
C PRO A 209 -20.60 -10.93 -11.21
N MET A 210 -21.64 -11.06 -12.02
CA MET A 210 -23.04 -10.74 -11.66
C MET A 210 -23.52 -11.45 -10.39
N ARG A 211 -23.03 -12.69 -10.15
CA ARG A 211 -23.32 -13.39 -8.87
C ARG A 211 -22.82 -12.61 -7.67
N ARG A 212 -21.67 -11.93 -7.76
CA ARG A 212 -21.11 -11.10 -6.69
C ARG A 212 -21.92 -9.81 -6.52
N VAL A 213 -22.30 -9.17 -7.63
CA VAL A 213 -23.13 -7.96 -7.62
C VAL A 213 -24.49 -8.27 -6.97
N LEU A 214 -25.16 -9.35 -7.40
CA LEU A 214 -26.46 -9.74 -6.86
C LEU A 214 -26.36 -10.16 -5.37
N ARG A 215 -25.34 -10.91 -4.98
CA ARG A 215 -25.11 -11.28 -3.58
C ARG A 215 -24.90 -10.04 -2.72
N ALA A 216 -24.10 -9.07 -3.17
CA ALA A 216 -23.90 -7.82 -2.47
C ALA A 216 -25.21 -7.01 -2.32
N ARG A 217 -26.14 -7.11 -3.28
CA ARG A 217 -27.47 -6.49 -3.17
C ARG A 217 -28.37 -7.25 -2.19
N LEU A 218 -28.36 -8.57 -2.23
CA LEU A 218 -29.15 -9.38 -1.29
C LEU A 218 -28.77 -9.20 0.17
N THR A 219 -27.52 -8.85 0.48
CA THR A 219 -27.12 -8.53 1.86
C THR A 219 -27.77 -7.25 2.39
N VAL A 220 -28.28 -6.39 1.52
CA VAL A 220 -29.01 -5.15 1.87
C VAL A 220 -30.53 -5.39 2.01
N LEU A 221 -31.04 -6.53 1.54
CA LEU A 221 -32.47 -6.84 1.57
C LEU A 221 -33.14 -6.71 2.96
N PRO A 222 -32.54 -7.18 4.08
CA PRO A 222 -33.15 -7.00 5.41
C PRO A 222 -33.38 -5.52 5.77
N TYR A 223 -32.47 -4.64 5.34
CA TYR A 223 -32.60 -3.20 5.58
C TYR A 223 -33.76 -2.58 4.79
N THR A 224 -34.02 -3.09 3.58
CA THR A 224 -35.13 -2.59 2.75
C THR A 224 -36.50 -3.01 3.28
N MET A 225 -36.60 -4.12 3.99
CA MET A 225 -37.80 -4.45 4.77
C MET A 225 -38.06 -3.40 5.88
N GLY A 226 -36.98 -2.95 6.55
CA GLY A 226 -37.05 -1.82 7.49
C GLY A 226 -37.53 -0.54 6.84
N TYR A 227 -37.19 -0.28 5.58
CA TYR A 227 -37.66 0.90 4.83
C TYR A 227 -39.15 0.84 4.55
N GLY A 228 -39.70 -0.35 4.25
CA GLY A 228 -41.14 -0.53 4.09
C GLY A 228 -41.93 -0.27 5.41
N PHE A 229 -41.39 -0.72 6.52
CA PHE A 229 -41.94 -0.41 7.85
C PHE A 229 -41.88 1.10 8.14
N ALA A 230 -40.77 1.76 7.81
CA ALA A 230 -40.66 3.18 7.98
C ALA A 230 -41.62 3.99 7.06
N ALA A 231 -41.81 3.54 5.83
CA ALA A 231 -42.82 4.16 4.93
C ALA A 231 -44.20 4.10 5.54
N PHE A 232 -44.58 2.93 6.11
CA PHE A 232 -45.84 2.83 6.87
C PHE A 232 -45.88 3.82 8.03
N ALA A 233 -44.83 3.95 8.82
CA ALA A 233 -44.77 4.86 9.94
C ALA A 233 -44.92 6.34 9.49
N PHE A 234 -44.24 6.73 8.39
CA PHE A 234 -44.36 8.07 7.83
C PHE A 234 -45.76 8.40 7.36
N VAL A 235 -46.45 7.48 6.67
CA VAL A 235 -47.84 7.69 6.23
C VAL A 235 -48.75 7.82 7.42
N THR A 236 -48.62 6.93 8.41
CA THR A 236 -49.44 6.95 9.60
C THR A 236 -49.26 8.23 10.42
N MET A 237 -48.02 8.64 10.67
CA MET A 237 -47.71 9.83 11.42
C MET A 237 -48.12 11.10 10.68
N ASN A 238 -47.97 11.16 9.34
CA ASN A 238 -48.46 12.28 8.54
C ASN A 238 -49.97 12.37 8.56
N HIS A 239 -50.66 11.22 8.60
CA HIS A 239 -52.13 11.20 8.70
C HIS A 239 -52.64 11.79 10.04
N TYR A 240 -52.02 11.39 11.17
CA TYR A 240 -52.51 11.80 12.50
C TYR A 240 -51.94 13.16 12.97
N ALA A 241 -50.74 13.51 12.59
CA ALA A 241 -50.02 14.68 13.12
C ALA A 241 -49.41 15.58 12.03
N HIS A 242 -49.77 15.36 10.77
CA HIS A 242 -49.33 16.16 9.62
C HIS A 242 -47.81 16.38 9.61
N THR A 243 -47.35 17.57 9.26
CA THR A 243 -45.93 17.96 9.21
C THR A 243 -45.18 17.65 10.51
N VAL A 244 -45.79 17.86 11.69
CA VAL A 244 -45.16 17.60 12.99
C VAL A 244 -44.86 16.15 13.18
N GLY A 245 -45.77 15.23 12.81
CA GLY A 245 -45.58 13.80 12.88
C GLY A 245 -44.47 13.32 11.93
N PHE A 246 -44.46 13.86 10.73
CA PHE A 246 -43.39 13.57 9.76
C PHE A 246 -42.01 14.02 10.28
N MET A 247 -41.91 15.22 10.83
CA MET A 247 -40.68 15.77 11.39
C MET A 247 -40.21 14.97 12.62
N ALA A 248 -41.11 14.48 13.46
CA ALA A 248 -40.79 13.68 14.61
C ALA A 248 -40.07 12.35 14.21
N LEU A 249 -40.41 11.78 13.06
CA LEU A 249 -39.75 10.60 12.52
C LEU A 249 -38.40 10.91 11.87
N LEU A 250 -38.18 12.12 11.36
CA LEU A 250 -36.88 12.53 10.81
C LEU A 250 -35.82 12.69 11.89
N ALA A 251 -36.16 13.15 13.08
CA ALA A 251 -35.21 13.42 14.15
C ALA A 251 -34.32 12.19 14.50
N PRO A 252 -34.88 11.01 14.81
CA PRO A 252 -34.06 9.82 15.09
C PRO A 252 -33.21 9.38 13.86
N VAL A 253 -33.70 9.57 12.64
CA VAL A 253 -32.94 9.26 11.42
C VAL A 253 -31.73 10.19 11.28
N ILE A 254 -31.91 11.47 11.52
CA ILE A 254 -30.83 12.47 11.51
C ILE A 254 -29.81 12.18 12.61
N LEU A 255 -30.27 11.90 13.83
CA LEU A 255 -29.40 11.56 14.96
C LEU A 255 -28.58 10.28 14.70
N LEU A 256 -29.24 9.23 14.20
CA LEU A 256 -28.58 7.98 13.84
C LEU A 256 -27.53 8.22 12.73
N HIS A 257 -27.89 8.98 11.70
CA HIS A 257 -26.95 9.32 10.64
C HIS A 257 -25.74 10.10 11.18
N GLY A 258 -25.96 11.11 11.98
CA GLY A 258 -24.90 11.89 12.64
C GLY A 258 -23.98 11.02 13.49
N PHE A 259 -24.57 10.12 14.30
CA PHE A 259 -23.81 9.17 15.09
C PHE A 259 -22.94 8.24 14.21
N LEU A 260 -23.51 7.70 13.14
CA LEU A 260 -22.78 6.84 12.20
C LEU A 260 -21.64 7.58 11.50
N VAL A 261 -21.87 8.84 11.09
CA VAL A 261 -20.83 9.72 10.50
C VAL A 261 -19.65 9.89 11.47
N ILE A 262 -19.96 10.26 12.71
CA ILE A 262 -18.94 10.49 13.75
C ILE A 262 -18.18 9.21 14.08
N SER A 263 -18.90 8.10 14.28
CA SER A 263 -18.31 6.80 14.64
C SER A 263 -17.39 6.27 13.52
N THR A 264 -17.84 6.30 12.28
CA THR A 264 -17.03 5.84 11.14
C THR A 264 -15.78 6.67 10.96
N ARG A 265 -15.88 8.01 11.14
CA ARG A 265 -14.70 8.89 11.09
C ARG A 265 -13.70 8.61 12.22
N ARG A 266 -14.18 8.30 13.42
CA ARG A 266 -13.31 7.90 14.51
C ARG A 266 -12.55 6.62 14.16
N VAL A 267 -13.25 5.59 13.70
CA VAL A 267 -12.63 4.32 13.29
C VAL A 267 -11.59 4.54 12.19
N GLN A 268 -11.91 5.28 11.14
CA GLN A 268 -10.98 5.59 10.06
C GLN A 268 -9.71 6.31 10.54
N ARG A 269 -9.86 7.30 11.43
CA ARG A 269 -8.71 8.00 12.02
C ARG A 269 -7.83 7.07 12.86
N TYR A 270 -8.44 6.17 13.64
CA TYR A 270 -7.69 5.16 14.41
C TYR A 270 -6.93 4.21 13.51
N GLU A 271 -7.53 3.75 12.41
CA GLU A 271 -6.86 2.87 11.45
C GLU A 271 -5.70 3.59 10.72
N GLU A 272 -5.91 4.84 10.29
CA GLU A 272 -4.87 5.65 9.67
C GLU A 272 -3.70 5.91 10.64
N GLN A 273 -4.00 6.23 11.90
CA GLN A 273 -2.98 6.45 12.92
C GLN A 273 -2.21 5.17 13.20
N ARG A 274 -2.91 4.06 13.42
CA ARG A 274 -2.30 2.74 13.64
C ARG A 274 -1.38 2.32 12.49
N THR A 275 -1.78 2.58 11.25
CA THR A 275 -0.96 2.29 10.06
C THR A 275 0.29 3.17 10.01
N LYS A 276 0.19 4.44 10.40
CA LYS A 276 1.35 5.35 10.52
C LYS A 276 2.32 4.88 11.59
N ASP A 277 1.81 4.59 12.78
CA ASP A 277 2.61 4.13 13.92
C ASP A 277 3.33 2.81 13.59
N GLN A 278 2.66 1.89 12.88
CA GLN A 278 3.28 0.66 12.42
C GLN A 278 4.43 0.90 11.43
N LYS A 279 4.23 1.76 10.42
CA LYS A 279 5.28 2.12 9.46
C LYS A 279 6.46 2.81 10.12
N GLU A 280 6.20 3.69 11.08
CA GLU A 280 7.26 4.37 11.85
C GLU A 280 8.06 3.37 12.68
N LYS A 281 7.38 2.44 13.35
CA LYS A 281 8.03 1.36 14.10
C LYS A 281 8.89 0.46 13.21
N GLU A 282 8.38 0.07 12.03
CA GLU A 282 9.14 -0.72 11.06
C GLU A 282 10.39 0.04 10.58
N ALA A 283 10.25 1.34 10.28
CA ALA A 283 11.38 2.18 9.87
C ALA A 283 12.44 2.34 10.99
N LEU A 284 12.02 2.46 12.25
CA LEU A 284 12.93 2.51 13.40
C LEU A 284 13.65 1.18 13.61
N LEU A 285 12.95 0.06 13.50
CA LEU A 285 13.55 -1.28 13.56
C LEU A 285 14.57 -1.49 12.45
N GLN A 286 14.25 -1.09 11.22
CA GLN A 286 15.17 -1.16 10.09
C GLN A 286 16.45 -0.35 10.36
N LYS A 287 16.32 0.89 10.82
CA LYS A 287 17.47 1.74 11.18
C LYS A 287 18.30 1.14 12.30
N ALA A 288 17.67 0.54 13.32
CA ALA A 288 18.39 -0.11 14.42
C ALA A 288 19.21 -1.33 13.94
N VAL A 289 18.64 -2.13 13.03
CA VAL A 289 19.36 -3.24 12.41
C VAL A 289 20.55 -2.74 11.59
N GLU A 290 20.34 -1.72 10.73
CA GLU A 290 21.40 -1.13 9.90
C GLU A 290 22.54 -0.54 10.77
N ALA A 291 22.18 0.16 11.86
CA ALA A 291 23.16 0.71 12.80
C ALA A 291 23.96 -0.41 13.51
N SER A 292 23.28 -1.46 13.95
CA SER A 292 23.92 -2.62 14.57
C SER A 292 24.89 -3.34 13.61
N GLU A 293 24.51 -3.49 12.33
CA GLU A 293 25.38 -4.08 11.31
C GLU A 293 26.59 -3.18 10.99
N ALA A 294 26.38 -1.86 10.93
CA ALA A 294 27.47 -0.91 10.73
C ALA A 294 28.48 -0.96 11.89
N GLU A 295 27.98 -1.05 13.10
CA GLU A 295 28.83 -1.13 14.30
C GLU A 295 29.62 -2.45 14.34
N ARG A 296 28.98 -3.58 14.05
CA ARG A 296 29.68 -4.86 13.92
C ARG A 296 30.79 -4.83 12.89
N ARG A 297 30.53 -4.19 11.73
CA ARG A 297 31.55 -4.03 10.66
C ARG A 297 32.70 -3.12 11.11
N ARG A 298 32.40 -2.08 11.91
CA ARG A 298 33.42 -1.21 12.49
C ARG A 298 34.31 -1.97 13.45
N ILE A 299 33.69 -2.65 14.41
CA ILE A 299 34.41 -3.46 15.42
C ILE A 299 35.32 -4.50 14.75
N ALA A 300 34.80 -5.22 13.74
CA ALA A 300 35.58 -6.22 13.01
C ALA A 300 36.82 -5.61 12.32
N ARG A 301 36.70 -4.40 11.74
CA ARG A 301 37.84 -3.67 11.16
C ARG A 301 38.83 -3.20 12.22
N ASP A 302 38.36 -2.57 13.29
CA ASP A 302 39.21 -2.05 14.35
C ASP A 302 40.03 -3.16 15.03
N LEU A 303 39.40 -4.33 15.22
CA LEU A 303 40.09 -5.52 15.74
C LEU A 303 41.13 -6.07 14.75
N HIS A 304 40.79 -6.11 13.45
CA HIS A 304 41.70 -6.61 12.43
C HIS A 304 42.91 -5.68 12.26
N ASP A 305 42.67 -4.39 12.09
CA ASP A 305 43.71 -3.42 11.72
C ASP A 305 44.56 -2.98 12.93
N GLY A 306 44.00 -3.07 14.13
CA GLY A 306 44.71 -2.75 15.35
C GLY A 306 45.33 -3.97 16.06
N VAL A 307 44.44 -4.83 16.55
CA VAL A 307 44.89 -5.90 17.46
C VAL A 307 45.60 -7.03 16.74
N VAL A 308 45.02 -7.51 15.62
CA VAL A 308 45.61 -8.65 14.86
C VAL A 308 46.95 -8.27 14.26
N GLN A 309 47.11 -7.07 13.72
CA GLN A 309 48.38 -6.59 13.18
C GLN A 309 49.46 -6.42 14.21
N ASN A 310 49.11 -5.86 15.38
CA ASN A 310 50.08 -5.72 16.50
C ASN A 310 50.56 -7.09 17.01
N LEU A 311 49.62 -8.03 17.17
CA LEU A 311 49.99 -9.38 17.60
C LEU A 311 50.84 -10.09 16.51
N ALA A 312 50.59 -9.87 15.24
CA ALA A 312 51.43 -10.41 14.13
C ALA A 312 52.87 -9.84 14.22
N GLY A 313 53.01 -8.55 14.43
CA GLY A 313 54.29 -7.88 14.62
C GLY A 313 55.03 -8.45 15.83
N MET A 314 54.36 -8.66 16.95
CA MET A 314 54.95 -9.28 18.16
C MET A 314 55.38 -10.72 17.90
N ALA A 315 54.54 -11.54 17.31
CA ALA A 315 54.87 -12.92 17.00
C ALA A 315 56.07 -13.03 16.01
N PHE A 316 56.17 -12.10 15.06
CA PHE A 316 57.30 -12.02 14.12
C PHE A 316 58.59 -11.60 14.86
N ALA A 317 58.54 -10.57 15.72
CA ALA A 317 59.71 -10.11 16.51
C ALA A 317 60.24 -11.21 17.44
N LEU A 318 59.33 -11.91 18.15
CA LEU A 318 59.69 -13.03 19.03
C LEU A 318 60.34 -14.20 18.23
N SER A 319 59.81 -14.51 17.06
CA SER A 319 60.35 -15.58 16.19
C SER A 319 61.70 -15.19 15.58
N ALA A 320 61.92 -13.94 15.22
CA ALA A 320 63.16 -13.41 14.70
C ALA A 320 64.26 -13.50 15.79
N GLU A 321 63.96 -13.09 17.02
CA GLU A 321 64.89 -13.17 18.13
C GLU A 321 65.22 -14.60 18.53
N ALA A 322 64.24 -15.50 18.55
CA ALA A 322 64.47 -16.94 18.70
C ALA A 322 65.41 -17.51 17.63
N SER A 323 65.27 -17.06 16.39
CA SER A 323 66.13 -17.47 15.27
C SER A 323 67.56 -16.93 15.41
N HIS A 324 67.72 -15.72 15.87
CA HIS A 324 69.03 -15.11 16.17
C HIS A 324 69.74 -15.87 17.27
N LEU A 325 69.05 -16.22 18.38
CA LEU A 325 69.60 -17.00 19.48
C LEU A 325 70.00 -18.41 19.05
N LYS A 326 69.26 -19.05 18.16
CA LYS A 326 69.61 -20.35 17.58
C LYS A 326 70.90 -20.33 16.76
N ALA A 327 71.18 -19.24 16.06
CA ALA A 327 72.35 -19.05 15.22
C ALA A 327 73.61 -18.62 15.98
N ALA A 328 73.47 -18.20 17.26
CA ALA A 328 74.59 -17.79 18.11
C ALA A 328 75.38 -19.02 18.60
N PRO A 329 76.72 -18.90 18.84
CA PRO A 329 77.52 -19.97 19.42
C PRO A 329 76.99 -20.37 20.80
N GLU A 330 77.06 -21.69 21.16
CA GLU A 330 76.49 -22.23 22.41
C GLU A 330 77.04 -21.52 23.66
N ALA A 331 76.18 -20.79 24.31
CA ALA A 331 76.42 -20.22 25.62
C ALA A 331 75.39 -20.75 26.61
N GLY A 332 75.81 -21.68 27.47
CA GLY A 332 75.16 -22.12 28.70
C GLY A 332 73.65 -22.42 28.74
N ASN A 333 73.18 -23.05 29.84
CA ASN A 333 71.77 -23.40 30.06
C ASN A 333 70.79 -22.24 29.97
N GLY A 334 71.16 -21.01 30.33
CA GLY A 334 70.26 -19.83 30.27
C GLY A 334 69.85 -19.42 28.87
N GLN A 335 70.62 -19.77 27.81
CA GLN A 335 70.27 -19.49 26.43
C GLN A 335 69.18 -20.45 25.93
N LYS A 336 69.18 -21.70 26.38
CA LYS A 336 68.14 -22.70 26.04
C LYS A 336 66.80 -22.31 26.67
N ASP A 337 66.83 -21.89 27.93
CA ASP A 337 65.60 -21.47 28.66
C ASP A 337 64.97 -20.21 28.01
N LEU A 338 65.78 -19.25 27.57
CA LEU A 338 65.34 -18.06 26.87
C LEU A 338 64.76 -18.38 25.47
N LEU A 339 65.41 -19.30 24.77
CA LEU A 339 64.91 -19.76 23.44
C LEU A 339 63.56 -20.43 23.57
N GLU A 340 63.38 -21.32 24.54
CA GLU A 340 62.11 -21.99 24.82
C GLU A 340 60.99 -20.97 25.19
N LEU A 341 61.34 -19.96 25.99
CA LEU A 341 60.40 -18.88 26.33
C LEU A 341 59.98 -18.09 25.11
N LEU A 342 60.90 -17.69 24.23
CA LEU A 342 60.60 -16.95 22.99
C LEU A 342 59.73 -17.74 22.04
N GLU A 343 60.06 -19.03 21.85
CA GLU A 343 59.26 -19.92 20.97
C GLU A 343 57.84 -20.13 21.52
N THR A 344 57.74 -20.35 22.83
CA THR A 344 56.45 -20.52 23.50
C THR A 344 55.63 -19.25 23.39
N SER A 345 56.18 -18.06 23.70
CA SER A 345 55.49 -16.78 23.59
C SER A 345 55.05 -16.48 22.12
N ALA A 346 55.89 -16.82 21.14
CA ALA A 346 55.53 -16.66 19.72
C ALA A 346 54.37 -17.56 19.36
N ASN A 347 54.33 -18.81 19.84
CA ASN A 347 53.27 -19.77 19.59
C ASN A 347 51.95 -19.38 20.27
N GLU A 348 52.02 -18.92 21.52
CA GLU A 348 50.85 -18.38 22.25
C GLU A 348 50.27 -17.16 21.55
N THR A 349 51.10 -16.25 21.07
CA THR A 349 50.67 -15.04 20.32
C THR A 349 49.97 -15.48 18.99
N ARG A 350 50.51 -16.48 18.29
CA ARG A 350 49.83 -17.02 17.10
C ARG A 350 48.52 -17.70 17.43
N GLY A 351 48.40 -18.38 18.57
CA GLY A 351 47.16 -18.96 19.07
C GLY A 351 46.09 -17.88 19.29
N ALA A 352 46.46 -16.84 20.04
CA ALA A 352 45.55 -15.68 20.33
C ALA A 352 45.09 -14.99 19.02
N MET A 353 45.97 -14.84 18.03
CA MET A 353 45.60 -14.32 16.71
C MET A 353 44.57 -15.20 16.00
N LYS A 354 44.72 -16.51 16.08
CA LYS A 354 43.80 -17.47 15.48
C LYS A 354 42.41 -17.36 16.12
N ASP A 355 42.35 -17.28 17.44
CA ASP A 355 41.11 -17.15 18.19
C ASP A 355 40.41 -15.82 17.88
N LEU A 356 41.17 -14.72 17.82
CA LEU A 356 40.64 -13.42 17.46
C LEU A 356 40.10 -13.36 16.03
N ARG A 357 40.79 -14.03 15.09
CA ARG A 357 40.27 -14.14 13.70
C ARG A 357 38.96 -14.91 13.64
N THR A 358 38.80 -15.96 14.46
CA THR A 358 37.54 -16.71 14.56
C THR A 358 36.41 -15.81 15.07
N LEU A 359 36.64 -15.01 16.13
CA LEU A 359 35.69 -14.05 16.64
C LEU A 359 35.30 -12.99 15.60
N ILE A 360 36.26 -12.52 14.79
CA ILE A 360 35.97 -11.57 13.69
C ILE A 360 35.11 -12.23 12.60
N ILE A 361 35.29 -13.52 12.33
CA ILE A 361 34.46 -14.31 11.40
C ILE A 361 33.03 -14.45 11.94
N ASP A 362 32.86 -14.65 13.24
CA ASP A 362 31.56 -14.73 13.92
C ASP A 362 30.78 -13.42 13.89
N LEU A 363 31.45 -12.29 13.65
CA LEU A 363 30.82 -11.00 13.37
C LEU A 363 30.33 -10.85 11.93
N ALA A 364 30.36 -11.93 11.11
CA ALA A 364 29.88 -11.95 9.71
C ALA A 364 28.43 -11.49 9.58
N PRO A 365 28.04 -10.96 8.40
CA PRO A 365 26.70 -10.42 8.18
C PRO A 365 25.60 -11.44 8.46
N PRO A 366 24.47 -11.02 9.08
CA PRO A 366 23.33 -11.91 9.37
C PRO A 366 22.75 -12.60 8.14
N ALA A 367 22.86 -11.99 6.95
CA ALA A 367 22.41 -12.55 5.69
C ALA A 367 23.14 -13.89 5.38
N LEU A 368 24.44 -13.97 5.62
CA LEU A 368 25.19 -15.20 5.39
C LEU A 368 24.70 -16.36 6.26
N ARG A 369 24.35 -16.08 7.53
CA ARG A 369 23.86 -17.09 8.48
C ARG A 369 22.41 -17.50 8.25
N ARG A 370 21.53 -16.59 7.82
CA ARG A 370 20.09 -16.87 7.64
C ARG A 370 19.74 -17.37 6.25
N GLU A 371 20.37 -16.80 5.23
CA GLU A 371 19.98 -16.97 3.83
C GLU A 371 21.04 -17.67 3.00
N GLY A 372 22.22 -17.91 3.60
CA GLY A 372 23.33 -18.63 2.96
C GLY A 372 24.21 -17.75 2.07
N LEU A 373 25.29 -18.37 1.54
CA LEU A 373 26.33 -17.69 0.77
C LEU A 373 25.80 -17.04 -0.51
N GLN A 374 24.87 -17.72 -1.19
CA GLN A 374 24.28 -17.20 -2.43
C GLN A 374 23.55 -15.88 -2.21
N ALA A 375 22.67 -15.83 -1.21
CA ALA A 375 21.91 -14.63 -0.90
C ALA A 375 22.80 -13.46 -0.44
N ALA A 376 23.84 -13.79 0.35
CA ALA A 376 24.82 -12.80 0.80
C ALA A 376 25.61 -12.19 -0.37
N LEU A 377 26.08 -13.01 -1.33
CA LEU A 377 26.76 -12.51 -2.53
C LEU A 377 25.83 -11.73 -3.46
N LEU A 378 24.58 -12.19 -3.63
CA LEU A 378 23.56 -11.44 -4.39
C LEU A 378 23.29 -10.06 -3.80
N GLY A 379 23.31 -9.92 -2.48
CA GLY A 379 23.18 -8.64 -1.79
C GLY A 379 24.27 -7.65 -2.21
N VAL A 380 25.54 -8.09 -2.23
CA VAL A 380 26.69 -7.27 -2.66
C VAL A 380 26.60 -6.93 -4.15
N LEU A 381 26.28 -7.90 -4.99
CA LEU A 381 26.15 -7.73 -6.44
C LEU A 381 24.99 -6.79 -6.80
N SER A 382 23.90 -6.80 -6.06
CA SER A 382 22.75 -5.90 -6.25
C SER A 382 23.14 -4.43 -6.03
N GLU A 383 24.07 -4.16 -5.12
CA GLU A 383 24.60 -2.81 -4.90
C GLU A 383 25.46 -2.35 -6.08
N ILE A 384 26.27 -3.23 -6.64
CA ILE A 384 27.11 -2.98 -7.81
C ILE A 384 26.23 -2.73 -9.04
N LYS A 385 25.19 -3.53 -9.22
CA LYS A 385 24.22 -3.40 -10.31
C LYS A 385 23.49 -2.04 -10.27
N ARG A 386 23.16 -1.55 -9.08
CA ARG A 386 22.55 -0.21 -8.92
C ARG A 386 23.48 0.95 -9.37
N LYS A 387 24.79 0.72 -9.39
CA LYS A 387 25.78 1.68 -9.89
C LYS A 387 26.01 1.59 -11.40
N GLY A 388 25.29 0.70 -12.11
CA GLY A 388 25.28 0.62 -13.57
C GLY A 388 26.19 -0.48 -14.15
N THR A 389 26.77 -1.38 -13.33
CA THR A 389 27.56 -2.52 -13.76
C THR A 389 26.67 -3.76 -13.89
N ASN A 390 26.76 -4.49 -15.00
CA ASN A 390 26.08 -5.78 -15.15
C ASN A 390 26.74 -6.84 -14.26
N THR A 391 25.93 -7.64 -13.58
CA THR A 391 26.43 -8.66 -12.64
C THR A 391 25.84 -10.02 -12.95
N GLU A 392 26.68 -11.04 -12.95
CA GLU A 392 26.32 -12.44 -13.11
C GLU A 392 26.84 -13.24 -11.92
N LEU A 393 26.00 -14.14 -11.37
CA LEU A 393 26.34 -15.02 -10.28
C LEU A 393 25.99 -16.46 -10.65
N ASP A 394 26.99 -17.34 -10.67
CA ASP A 394 26.84 -18.78 -10.93
C ASP A 394 27.34 -19.57 -9.74
N LEU A 395 26.43 -20.26 -9.05
CA LEU A 395 26.72 -21.13 -7.91
C LEU A 395 26.05 -22.48 -8.08
N PRO A 396 26.67 -23.58 -7.64
CA PRO A 396 26.04 -24.89 -7.65
C PRO A 396 24.78 -24.94 -6.79
N PRO A 397 23.67 -25.53 -7.26
CA PRO A 397 22.38 -25.52 -6.57
C PRO A 397 22.38 -26.23 -5.21
N ASN A 398 23.36 -27.12 -4.95
CA ASN A 398 23.44 -27.90 -3.71
C ASN A 398 24.78 -27.69 -3.00
N LEU A 399 25.33 -26.50 -3.01
CA LEU A 399 26.59 -26.17 -2.38
C LEU A 399 26.49 -26.36 -0.85
N ARG A 400 27.21 -27.35 -0.33
CA ARG A 400 27.37 -27.57 1.12
C ARG A 400 28.79 -27.20 1.53
N LEU A 401 28.90 -26.10 2.24
CA LEU A 401 30.15 -25.64 2.83
C LEU A 401 29.98 -25.57 4.35
N ARG A 402 31.05 -25.82 5.09
CA ARG A 402 31.08 -25.48 6.52
C ARG A 402 30.93 -23.98 6.70
N GLU A 403 30.37 -23.57 7.83
CA GLU A 403 30.06 -22.16 8.10
C GLU A 403 31.29 -21.26 8.04
N ASP A 404 32.43 -21.74 8.57
CA ASP A 404 33.71 -21.04 8.53
C ASP A 404 34.23 -20.86 7.08
N ARG A 405 34.07 -21.87 6.21
CA ARG A 405 34.45 -21.80 4.80
C ARG A 405 33.54 -20.84 4.01
N ALA A 406 32.24 -20.93 4.23
CA ALA A 406 31.29 -20.02 3.61
C ALA A 406 31.55 -18.55 4.02
N ALA A 407 31.87 -18.30 5.29
CA ALA A 407 32.20 -16.96 5.79
C ALA A 407 33.51 -16.43 5.14
N LEU A 408 34.53 -17.30 4.97
CA LEU A 408 35.77 -16.92 4.32
C LEU A 408 35.57 -16.56 2.85
N ILE A 409 34.86 -17.43 2.09
CA ILE A 409 34.51 -17.19 0.69
C ILE A 409 33.72 -15.87 0.54
N PHE A 410 32.73 -15.64 1.41
CA PHE A 410 31.99 -14.42 1.40
C PHE A 410 32.87 -13.19 1.66
N ARG A 411 33.75 -13.25 2.64
CA ARG A 411 34.63 -12.13 3.00
C ARG A 411 35.61 -11.80 1.86
N VAL A 412 36.26 -12.79 1.28
CA VAL A 412 37.14 -12.60 0.13
C VAL A 412 36.35 -12.04 -1.06
N GLY A 413 35.20 -12.63 -1.37
CA GLY A 413 34.31 -12.16 -2.43
C GLY A 413 33.86 -10.73 -2.24
N GLN A 414 33.45 -10.37 -1.01
CA GLN A 414 33.00 -9.01 -0.67
C GLN A 414 34.12 -7.97 -0.85
N GLU A 415 35.36 -8.30 -0.44
CA GLU A 415 36.49 -7.38 -0.60
C GLU A 415 36.86 -7.18 -2.07
N ILE A 416 36.87 -8.26 -2.86
CA ILE A 416 37.14 -8.18 -4.31
C ILE A 416 36.03 -7.35 -4.99
N LEU A 417 34.77 -7.63 -4.71
CA LEU A 417 33.64 -6.93 -5.29
C LEU A 417 33.61 -5.45 -4.88
N ARG A 418 34.03 -5.11 -3.66
CA ARG A 418 34.24 -3.75 -3.21
C ARG A 418 35.31 -3.04 -4.02
N ASN A 419 36.42 -3.72 -4.29
CA ASN A 419 37.50 -3.18 -5.12
C ASN A 419 37.04 -2.95 -6.56
N VAL A 420 36.26 -3.85 -7.14
CA VAL A 420 35.64 -3.66 -8.45
C VAL A 420 34.76 -2.41 -8.44
N ALA A 421 33.85 -2.29 -7.47
CA ALA A 421 32.91 -1.17 -7.37
C ALA A 421 33.61 0.19 -7.17
N ALA A 422 34.74 0.22 -6.47
CA ALA A 422 35.48 1.44 -6.16
C ALA A 422 36.51 1.84 -7.23
N HIS A 423 37.12 0.85 -7.92
CA HIS A 423 38.33 1.07 -8.67
C HIS A 423 38.31 0.60 -10.12
N ALA A 424 37.54 -0.46 -10.46
CA ALA A 424 37.66 -1.12 -11.75
C ALA A 424 37.02 -0.34 -12.91
N GLN A 425 35.97 0.44 -12.69
CA GLN A 425 35.14 1.04 -13.73
C GLN A 425 34.60 -0.01 -14.73
N ALA A 426 34.34 -1.22 -14.23
CA ALA A 426 33.90 -2.36 -15.02
C ALA A 426 32.45 -2.18 -15.51
N LYS A 427 32.18 -2.68 -16.70
CA LYS A 427 30.82 -2.77 -17.26
C LYS A 427 30.14 -4.08 -16.87
N ASN A 428 30.94 -5.15 -16.76
CA ASN A 428 30.49 -6.50 -16.46
C ASN A 428 31.34 -7.11 -15.34
N VAL A 429 30.70 -7.83 -14.41
CA VAL A 429 31.31 -8.59 -13.34
C VAL A 429 30.67 -9.96 -13.29
N LYS A 430 31.46 -11.01 -13.39
CA LYS A 430 31.04 -12.41 -13.25
C LYS A 430 31.61 -13.00 -11.97
N VAL A 431 30.76 -13.60 -11.15
CA VAL A 431 31.15 -14.39 -9.96
C VAL A 431 30.71 -15.82 -10.18
N GLU A 432 31.66 -16.73 -10.07
CA GLU A 432 31.44 -18.16 -10.24
C GLU A 432 32.04 -18.91 -9.05
N LEU A 433 31.29 -19.82 -8.48
CA LEU A 433 31.76 -20.69 -7.43
C LEU A 433 31.55 -22.15 -7.86
N THR A 434 32.61 -22.91 -7.90
CA THR A 434 32.57 -24.34 -8.27
C THR A 434 33.18 -25.19 -7.16
N THR A 435 32.89 -26.48 -7.16
CA THR A 435 33.51 -27.44 -6.26
C THR A 435 34.18 -28.53 -7.11
N ALA A 436 35.49 -28.70 -6.94
CA ALA A 436 36.27 -29.71 -7.65
C ALA A 436 37.31 -30.31 -6.71
N GLU A 437 37.51 -31.63 -6.77
CA GLU A 437 38.56 -32.38 -6.07
C GLU A 437 38.68 -32.06 -4.57
N GLY A 438 37.54 -31.91 -3.86
CA GLY A 438 37.55 -31.60 -2.42
C GLY A 438 37.87 -30.14 -2.09
N SER A 439 37.87 -29.26 -3.08
CA SER A 439 38.08 -27.82 -2.94
C SER A 439 36.92 -27.00 -3.49
N ALA A 440 36.66 -25.85 -2.87
CA ALA A 440 35.80 -24.82 -3.40
C ALA A 440 36.62 -23.75 -4.14
N VAL A 441 36.25 -23.44 -5.36
CA VAL A 441 36.92 -22.46 -6.22
C VAL A 441 35.98 -21.30 -6.50
N LEU A 442 36.26 -20.14 -5.91
CA LEU A 442 35.59 -18.89 -6.20
C LEU A 442 36.37 -18.10 -7.25
N SER A 443 35.74 -17.81 -8.38
CA SER A 443 36.28 -16.98 -9.45
C SER A 443 35.48 -15.69 -9.56
N ILE A 444 36.17 -14.54 -9.57
CA ILE A 444 35.58 -13.24 -9.78
C ILE A 444 36.33 -12.55 -10.90
N GLN A 445 35.63 -12.25 -11.98
CA GLN A 445 36.17 -11.61 -13.17
C GLN A 445 35.44 -10.30 -13.44
N ASP A 446 36.21 -9.23 -13.71
CA ASP A 446 35.73 -7.96 -14.20
C ASP A 446 36.38 -7.54 -15.52
N ASP A 447 35.70 -6.73 -16.31
CA ASP A 447 36.21 -6.15 -17.56
C ASP A 447 36.69 -4.70 -17.38
N GLY A 448 37.14 -4.35 -16.21
CA GLY A 448 37.54 -3.00 -15.84
C GLY A 448 38.90 -2.58 -16.39
N LYS A 449 39.44 -1.51 -15.84
CA LYS A 449 40.72 -0.93 -16.29
C LYS A 449 41.95 -1.76 -15.95
N GLY A 450 41.84 -2.77 -15.09
CA GLY A 450 42.96 -3.57 -14.61
C GLY A 450 44.07 -2.77 -13.91
N PHE A 451 45.18 -3.42 -13.57
CA PHE A 451 46.36 -2.84 -12.93
C PHE A 451 47.63 -3.68 -13.16
N THR A 452 48.79 -3.09 -12.90
CA THR A 452 50.10 -3.76 -13.00
C THR A 452 50.56 -4.29 -11.64
N LYS A 453 51.57 -5.21 -11.63
CA LYS A 453 52.20 -5.67 -10.39
C LYS A 453 52.83 -4.49 -9.59
N SER A 454 53.40 -3.51 -10.27
CA SER A 454 53.99 -2.33 -9.63
C SER A 454 52.92 -1.47 -8.95
N ASP A 455 51.67 -1.47 -9.42
CA ASP A 455 50.56 -0.77 -8.76
C ASP A 455 50.18 -1.45 -7.44
N ILE A 456 50.27 -2.78 -7.36
CA ILE A 456 50.05 -3.51 -6.10
C ILE A 456 51.13 -3.15 -5.08
N GLU A 457 52.43 -3.18 -5.49
CA GLU A 457 53.54 -2.87 -4.61
C GLU A 457 53.47 -1.42 -4.10
N ARG A 458 53.13 -0.46 -4.95
CA ARG A 458 52.95 0.93 -4.56
C ARG A 458 51.81 1.09 -3.53
N ARG A 459 50.68 0.48 -3.77
CA ARG A 459 49.52 0.51 -2.84
C ARG A 459 49.81 -0.18 -1.51
N ARG A 460 50.64 -1.23 -1.54
CA ARG A 460 51.14 -1.91 -0.33
C ARG A 460 51.99 -0.95 0.51
N ALA A 461 52.90 -0.19 -0.15
CA ALA A 461 53.73 0.83 0.51
C ALA A 461 52.90 2.01 1.07
N GLU A 462 51.79 2.33 0.43
CA GLU A 462 50.84 3.38 0.86
C GLU A 462 49.86 2.94 1.96
N GLY A 463 49.99 1.71 2.47
CA GLY A 463 49.17 1.17 3.56
C GLY A 463 47.80 0.63 3.14
N HIS A 464 47.56 0.41 1.85
CA HIS A 464 46.33 -0.21 1.35
C HIS A 464 46.44 -1.75 1.49
N LEU A 465 46.08 -2.26 2.66
CA LEU A 465 46.31 -3.68 3.05
C LEU A 465 45.19 -4.65 2.63
N GLY A 466 44.10 -4.19 2.01
CA GLY A 466 42.92 -5.01 1.72
C GLY A 466 43.27 -6.29 0.89
N THR A 467 44.02 -6.12 -0.18
CA THR A 467 44.44 -7.26 -1.06
C THR A 467 45.41 -8.18 -0.36
N VAL A 468 46.34 -7.65 0.46
CA VAL A 468 47.30 -8.46 1.22
C VAL A 468 46.58 -9.28 2.29
N ALA A 469 45.62 -8.68 2.98
CA ALA A 469 44.87 -9.35 4.03
C ALA A 469 44.01 -10.52 3.51
N ILE A 470 43.46 -10.43 2.30
CA ILE A 470 42.69 -11.56 1.72
C ILE A 470 43.59 -12.69 1.25
N VAL A 471 44.81 -12.40 0.77
CA VAL A 471 45.83 -13.42 0.44
C VAL A 471 46.24 -14.19 1.69
N GLU A 472 46.64 -13.48 2.76
CA GLU A 472 46.98 -14.11 4.05
C GLU A 472 45.80 -14.91 4.64
N LEU A 473 44.59 -14.42 4.46
CA LEU A 473 43.38 -15.12 4.93
C LEU A 473 43.15 -16.42 4.21
N ALA A 474 43.39 -16.47 2.89
CA ALA A 474 43.28 -17.66 2.07
C ALA A 474 44.38 -18.69 2.45
N GLU A 475 45.62 -18.25 2.58
CA GLU A 475 46.77 -19.08 2.96
C GLU A 475 46.61 -19.70 4.35
N ASN A 476 46.18 -18.90 5.34
CA ASN A 476 45.89 -19.36 6.71
C ASN A 476 44.79 -20.40 6.78
N ALA A 477 43.88 -20.42 5.81
CA ALA A 477 42.83 -21.45 5.71
C ALA A 477 43.28 -22.69 4.88
N GLY A 478 44.56 -22.78 4.49
CA GLY A 478 45.09 -23.84 3.69
C GLY A 478 44.72 -23.74 2.20
N GLY A 479 44.29 -22.56 1.77
CA GLY A 479 43.91 -22.27 0.39
C GLY A 479 44.95 -21.44 -0.36
N THR A 480 44.62 -21.04 -1.58
CA THR A 480 45.43 -20.14 -2.42
C THR A 480 44.56 -19.08 -3.06
N LEU A 481 45.08 -17.86 -3.16
CA LEU A 481 44.44 -16.74 -3.88
C LEU A 481 45.37 -16.28 -4.99
N THR A 482 44.91 -16.34 -6.24
CA THR A 482 45.64 -15.83 -7.40
C THR A 482 44.92 -14.60 -7.97
N ILE A 483 45.71 -13.61 -8.39
CA ILE A 483 45.20 -12.39 -9.02
C ILE A 483 45.91 -12.22 -10.33
N ASP A 484 45.14 -12.22 -11.42
CA ASP A 484 45.61 -11.93 -12.77
C ASP A 484 44.94 -10.66 -13.29
N SER A 485 45.76 -9.63 -13.60
CA SER A 485 45.27 -8.34 -14.04
C SER A 485 46.21 -7.69 -15.01
N GLU A 486 45.66 -7.22 -16.11
CA GLU A 486 46.36 -6.43 -17.12
C GLU A 486 45.66 -5.09 -17.39
N PRO A 487 46.42 -4.01 -17.56
CA PRO A 487 45.83 -2.71 -17.91
C PRO A 487 44.94 -2.78 -19.16
N GLY A 488 43.67 -2.38 -19.03
CA GLY A 488 42.67 -2.38 -20.10
C GLY A 488 42.01 -3.73 -20.39
N ARG A 489 42.32 -4.78 -19.64
CA ARG A 489 41.74 -6.14 -19.80
C ARG A 489 40.95 -6.62 -18.59
N GLY A 490 40.92 -5.81 -17.53
CA GLY A 490 40.22 -6.15 -16.30
C GLY A 490 41.03 -7.00 -15.33
N THR A 491 40.32 -7.67 -14.41
CA THR A 491 40.95 -8.48 -13.36
C THR A 491 40.22 -9.80 -13.20
N LEU A 492 41.01 -10.89 -13.05
CA LEU A 492 40.53 -12.20 -12.64
C LEU A 492 41.13 -12.53 -11.28
N VAL A 493 40.30 -12.82 -10.30
CA VAL A 493 40.71 -13.30 -8.98
C VAL A 493 40.16 -14.72 -8.77
N VAL A 494 41.02 -15.66 -8.41
CA VAL A 494 40.62 -17.03 -8.14
C VAL A 494 41.09 -17.43 -6.74
N LEU A 495 40.13 -17.79 -5.89
CA LEU A 495 40.33 -18.34 -4.57
C LEU A 495 40.05 -19.84 -4.61
N THR A 496 41.01 -20.64 -4.18
CA THR A 496 40.85 -22.11 -4.02
C THR A 496 40.96 -22.43 -2.53
N LEU A 497 39.97 -23.09 -1.97
CA LEU A 497 39.91 -23.46 -0.54
C LEU A 497 39.56 -24.94 -0.38
N PRO A 498 40.24 -25.70 0.49
CA PRO A 498 39.81 -27.04 0.87
C PRO A 498 38.43 -26.99 1.53
N ILE A 499 37.57 -27.94 1.18
CA ILE A 499 36.18 -27.99 1.75
C ILE A 499 36.19 -28.66 3.13
N GLU A 500 37.17 -29.55 3.40
CA GLU A 500 37.34 -30.25 4.69
C GLU A 500 37.96 -29.38 5.79
#